data_79c8e1d284a0a47e764aa63f254fbf28
#
_entry.id   79c8e1d284a0a47e764aa63f254fbf28
#
_cell.length_a   1.000
_cell.length_b   1.000
_cell.length_c   1.000
_cell.angle_alpha   90.00
_cell.angle_beta   90.00
_cell.angle_gamma   90.00
#
_symmetry.space_group_name_H-M   'P 1'
#
loop_
_entity.id
_entity.type
_entity.pdbx_description
1 polymer ?
#
loop_
_entity_poly.entity_id
_entity_poly.type
_entity_poly.pdbx_seq_one_letter_code
_entity_poly.pdbx_strand_id
1 'polypeptide(L)'
;VTGKDGFLTKSSLFGKSGKINHAFKNNLPLENTEIEIVLDEFQKQLDLFIKFFKKSPDHINFHHPLYKIPNFTEPFADFVKKTNLPTRWFNDLSGYECKTPDHTEFGFFDQGSLTLGNIIKLIDGSQNGVTEFVLHPGLYNPDSTSSYNHEREIQTEVLTNSELLSYIDKTGYQIISFNEF
;
A
#
# COMPACT_ATOMS: atom_id res chain seq x y z
N VAL A 1 -3.89 -7.87 8.49
CA VAL A 1 -3.51 -9.20 9.03
C VAL A 1 -2.22 -9.16 9.84
N THR A 2 -1.41 -8.14 9.72
CA THR A 2 -0.17 -7.94 10.49
C THR A 2 -0.31 -6.91 11.63
N GLY A 3 -1.46 -6.28 11.77
CA GLY A 3 -1.77 -5.32 12.83
C GLY A 3 -1.83 -5.91 14.23
N LYS A 4 -2.13 -5.07 15.22
CA LYS A 4 -2.18 -5.49 16.62
C LYS A 4 -3.49 -6.19 16.98
N ASP A 5 -4.61 -5.66 16.52
CA ASP A 5 -5.97 -6.07 16.89
C ASP A 5 -6.96 -5.78 15.76
N GLY A 6 -8.21 -6.22 15.91
CA GLY A 6 -9.29 -5.84 15.01
C GLY A 6 -9.52 -6.77 13.83
N PHE A 7 -8.99 -8.00 13.89
CA PHE A 7 -9.27 -8.99 12.85
C PHE A 7 -10.72 -9.51 12.95
N LEU A 8 -11.36 -9.62 11.79
CA LEU A 8 -12.73 -10.13 11.67
C LEU A 8 -12.76 -11.67 11.70
N THR A 9 -11.66 -12.29 11.28
CA THR A 9 -11.45 -13.74 11.34
C THR A 9 -10.66 -14.12 12.59
N LYS A 10 -11.22 -14.98 13.42
CA LYS A 10 -10.51 -15.52 14.60
C LYS A 10 -9.51 -16.58 14.16
N SER A 11 -8.22 -16.25 14.18
CA SER A 11 -7.14 -17.17 13.84
C SER A 11 -5.85 -16.80 14.56
N SER A 12 -5.10 -17.80 14.99
CA SER A 12 -3.73 -17.64 15.51
C SER A 12 -2.72 -17.23 14.46
N LEU A 13 -3.11 -17.22 13.19
CA LEU A 13 -2.28 -16.72 12.10
C LEU A 13 -1.99 -15.22 12.20
N PHE A 14 -2.91 -14.45 12.82
CA PHE A 14 -2.89 -13.00 12.82
C PHE A 14 -2.21 -12.41 14.07
N GLY A 15 -1.91 -11.10 13.99
CA GLY A 15 -1.31 -10.35 15.08
C GLY A 15 0.23 -10.35 15.08
N LYS A 16 0.80 -9.63 16.04
CA LYS A 16 2.26 -9.43 16.14
C LYS A 16 3.07 -10.73 16.23
N SER A 17 2.56 -11.73 16.91
CA SER A 17 3.17 -13.07 17.09
C SER A 17 2.58 -14.12 16.16
N GLY A 18 1.66 -13.73 15.28
CA GLY A 18 1.01 -14.66 14.35
C GLY A 18 1.95 -15.18 13.27
N LYS A 19 1.63 -16.38 12.75
CA LYS A 19 2.46 -17.06 11.73
C LYS A 19 2.66 -16.22 10.48
N ILE A 20 1.66 -15.40 10.07
CA ILE A 20 1.77 -14.50 8.91
C ILE A 20 2.87 -13.46 9.12
N ASN A 21 2.94 -12.85 10.29
CA ASN A 21 4.00 -11.88 10.57
C ASN A 21 5.39 -12.55 10.59
N HIS A 22 5.47 -13.77 11.07
CA HIS A 22 6.70 -14.58 11.01
C HIS A 22 7.07 -14.92 9.55
N ALA A 23 6.13 -15.42 8.76
CA ALA A 23 6.32 -15.75 7.36
C ALA A 23 6.78 -14.52 6.55
N PHE A 24 6.13 -13.38 6.74
CA PHE A 24 6.49 -12.12 6.12
C PHE A 24 7.93 -11.68 6.45
N LYS A 25 8.32 -11.72 7.74
CA LYS A 25 9.64 -11.27 8.18
C LYS A 25 10.79 -12.18 7.71
N ASN A 26 10.52 -13.46 7.55
CA ASN A 26 11.52 -14.47 7.22
C ASN A 26 11.40 -14.98 5.78
N ASN A 27 10.57 -14.37 4.95
CA ASN A 27 10.34 -14.78 3.56
C ASN A 27 9.98 -16.29 3.44
N LEU A 28 9.06 -16.76 4.31
CA LEU A 28 8.62 -18.15 4.35
C LEU A 28 7.26 -18.30 3.67
N PRO A 29 7.00 -19.44 2.98
CA PRO A 29 5.70 -19.72 2.38
C PRO A 29 4.64 -20.01 3.47
N LEU A 30 3.38 -19.80 3.10
CA LEU A 30 2.21 -20.24 3.86
C LEU A 30 1.66 -21.55 3.28
N GLU A 31 0.96 -22.31 4.10
CA GLU A 31 0.15 -23.43 3.62
C GLU A 31 -1.11 -22.91 2.89
N ASN A 32 -1.66 -23.69 1.96
CA ASN A 32 -2.84 -23.27 1.19
C ASN A 32 -4.03 -22.91 2.08
N THR A 33 -4.28 -23.69 3.12
CA THR A 33 -5.33 -23.41 4.12
C THR A 33 -5.10 -22.10 4.87
N GLU A 34 -3.86 -21.70 5.08
CA GLU A 34 -3.50 -20.44 5.71
C GLU A 34 -3.73 -19.25 4.77
N ILE A 35 -3.40 -19.44 3.49
CA ILE A 35 -3.70 -18.44 2.44
C ILE A 35 -5.21 -18.21 2.35
N GLU A 36 -6.02 -19.29 2.35
CA GLU A 36 -7.48 -19.18 2.34
C GLU A 36 -8.02 -18.38 3.52
N ILE A 37 -7.48 -18.59 4.73
CA ILE A 37 -7.86 -17.82 5.92
C ILE A 37 -7.49 -16.33 5.78
N VAL A 38 -6.35 -16.01 5.16
CA VAL A 38 -5.96 -14.61 4.90
C VAL A 38 -6.89 -13.96 3.89
N LEU A 39 -7.23 -14.66 2.83
CA LEU A 39 -8.14 -14.13 1.81
C LEU A 39 -9.59 -13.99 2.34
N ASP A 40 -10.03 -14.89 3.21
CA ASP A 40 -11.30 -14.75 3.94
C ASP A 40 -11.35 -13.49 4.81
N GLU A 41 -10.24 -13.20 5.51
CA GLU A 41 -10.11 -11.95 6.27
C GLU A 41 -10.20 -10.71 5.36
N PHE A 42 -9.55 -10.73 4.19
CA PHE A 42 -9.63 -9.62 3.22
C PHE A 42 -11.05 -9.43 2.71
N GLN A 43 -11.73 -10.53 2.38
CA GLN A 43 -13.13 -10.46 1.94
C GLN A 43 -14.02 -9.85 3.03
N LYS A 44 -13.88 -10.29 4.27
CA LYS A 44 -14.63 -9.73 5.39
C LYS A 44 -14.36 -8.24 5.61
N GLN A 45 -13.10 -7.81 5.47
CA GLN A 45 -12.77 -6.39 5.56
C GLN A 45 -13.41 -5.58 4.42
N LEU A 46 -13.39 -6.10 3.19
CA LEU A 46 -14.05 -5.48 2.05
C LEU A 46 -15.56 -5.38 2.25
N ASP A 47 -16.20 -6.48 2.69
CA ASP A 47 -17.64 -6.51 2.96
C ASP A 47 -18.01 -5.52 4.07
N LEU A 48 -17.18 -5.41 5.10
CA LEU A 48 -17.38 -4.46 6.19
C LEU A 48 -17.28 -3.02 5.70
N PHE A 49 -16.30 -2.71 4.83
CA PHE A 49 -16.17 -1.40 4.21
C PHE A 49 -17.43 -1.05 3.42
N ILE A 50 -17.88 -1.95 2.53
CA ILE A 50 -19.08 -1.75 1.72
C ILE A 50 -20.33 -1.57 2.61
N LYS A 51 -20.43 -2.35 3.69
CA LYS A 51 -21.53 -2.24 4.65
C LYS A 51 -21.61 -0.86 5.30
N PHE A 52 -20.46 -0.30 5.72
CA PHE A 52 -20.41 1.00 6.38
C PHE A 52 -20.56 2.17 5.43
N PHE A 53 -19.83 2.16 4.32
CA PHE A 53 -19.76 3.29 3.39
C PHE A 53 -20.83 3.23 2.30
N LYS A 54 -21.57 2.10 2.16
CA LYS A 54 -22.58 1.87 1.11
C LYS A 54 -22.06 2.05 -0.32
N LYS A 55 -20.76 1.90 -0.52
CA LYS A 55 -20.05 1.95 -1.81
C LYS A 55 -18.83 1.05 -1.77
N SER A 56 -18.36 0.59 -2.93
CA SER A 56 -17.06 -0.08 -3.04
C SER A 56 -15.92 0.90 -2.74
N PRO A 57 -14.78 0.42 -2.22
CA PRO A 57 -13.54 1.22 -2.19
C PRO A 57 -13.03 1.46 -3.61
N ASP A 58 -12.17 2.43 -3.76
CA ASP A 58 -11.54 2.80 -5.05
C ASP A 58 -10.42 1.82 -5.40
N HIS A 59 -9.78 1.24 -4.38
CA HIS A 59 -8.67 0.30 -4.54
C HIS A 59 -8.50 -0.59 -3.30
N ILE A 60 -7.66 -1.62 -3.45
CA ILE A 60 -7.22 -2.49 -2.35
C ILE A 60 -5.71 -2.35 -2.18
N ASN A 61 -5.25 -2.27 -0.94
CA ASN A 61 -3.84 -2.15 -0.62
C ASN A 61 -3.46 -2.90 0.66
N PHE A 62 -2.18 -3.20 0.84
CA PHE A 62 -1.64 -3.79 2.05
C PHE A 62 -1.02 -2.74 2.98
N HIS A 63 -1.22 -2.92 4.28
CA HIS A 63 -0.45 -2.18 5.27
C HIS A 63 1.02 -2.63 5.31
N HIS A 64 1.29 -3.93 5.20
CA HIS A 64 2.63 -4.49 5.04
C HIS A 64 2.73 -5.26 3.73
N PRO A 65 3.92 -5.29 3.09
CA PRO A 65 4.10 -5.90 1.77
C PRO A 65 4.02 -7.43 1.82
N LEU A 66 2.82 -7.99 1.97
CA LEU A 66 2.58 -9.45 2.03
C LEU A 66 3.03 -10.18 0.76
N TYR A 67 3.23 -9.47 -0.35
CA TYR A 67 3.82 -10.01 -1.57
C TYR A 67 5.24 -10.58 -1.36
N LYS A 68 5.91 -10.23 -0.25
CA LYS A 68 7.18 -10.85 0.13
C LYS A 68 7.03 -12.30 0.61
N ILE A 69 5.82 -12.76 0.88
CA ILE A 69 5.54 -14.18 1.15
C ILE A 69 5.55 -14.92 -0.18
N PRO A 70 6.44 -15.90 -0.40
CA PRO A 70 6.77 -16.43 -1.73
C PRO A 70 5.61 -16.98 -2.54
N ASN A 71 4.59 -17.56 -1.89
CA ASN A 71 3.46 -18.19 -2.55
C ASN A 71 2.14 -17.41 -2.37
N PHE A 72 2.21 -16.10 -2.07
CA PHE A 72 1.03 -15.30 -1.80
C PHE A 72 0.60 -14.42 -3.00
N THR A 73 1.49 -14.17 -3.95
CA THR A 73 1.23 -13.26 -5.08
C THR A 73 0.05 -13.72 -5.94
N GLU A 74 0.07 -14.97 -6.42
CA GLU A 74 -1.00 -15.52 -7.28
C GLU A 74 -2.37 -15.56 -6.57
N PRO A 75 -2.52 -16.15 -5.36
CA PRO A 75 -3.79 -16.14 -4.65
C PRO A 75 -4.32 -14.74 -4.38
N PHE A 76 -3.46 -13.77 -4.12
CA PHE A 76 -3.87 -12.39 -3.95
C PHE A 76 -4.31 -11.74 -5.27
N ALA A 77 -3.58 -11.98 -6.36
CA ALA A 77 -3.96 -11.49 -7.68
C ALA A 77 -5.35 -12.00 -8.09
N ASP A 78 -5.62 -13.29 -7.87
CA ASP A 78 -6.94 -13.89 -8.09
C ASP A 78 -8.04 -13.25 -7.24
N PHE A 79 -7.74 -12.94 -5.98
CA PHE A 79 -8.66 -12.22 -5.10
C PHE A 79 -8.96 -10.82 -5.66
N VAL A 80 -7.93 -10.05 -6.01
CA VAL A 80 -8.07 -8.71 -6.59
C VAL A 80 -8.87 -8.75 -7.89
N LYS A 81 -8.55 -9.67 -8.79
CA LYS A 81 -9.26 -9.86 -10.07
C LYS A 81 -10.76 -10.11 -9.85
N LYS A 82 -11.13 -10.94 -8.88
CA LYS A 82 -12.55 -11.21 -8.52
C LYS A 82 -13.27 -9.95 -8.02
N THR A 83 -12.60 -9.06 -7.33
CA THR A 83 -13.20 -7.81 -6.85
C THR A 83 -13.31 -6.75 -7.94
N ASN A 84 -12.55 -6.88 -9.04
CA ASN A 84 -12.38 -5.87 -10.10
C ASN A 84 -11.92 -4.49 -9.59
N LEU A 85 -11.24 -4.45 -8.44
CA LEU A 85 -10.72 -3.22 -7.85
C LEU A 85 -9.23 -3.06 -8.22
N PRO A 86 -8.78 -1.82 -8.47
CA PRO A 86 -7.34 -1.55 -8.62
C PRO A 86 -6.56 -1.93 -7.36
N THR A 87 -5.30 -2.26 -7.53
CA THR A 87 -4.37 -2.49 -6.42
C THR A 87 -3.02 -1.87 -6.72
N ARG A 88 -2.19 -1.69 -5.68
CA ARG A 88 -0.79 -1.30 -5.85
C ARG A 88 -0.05 -2.31 -6.69
N TRP A 89 0.83 -1.83 -7.58
CA TRP A 89 1.75 -2.70 -8.29
C TRP A 89 2.79 -3.33 -7.36
N PHE A 90 3.03 -4.63 -7.51
CA PHE A 90 4.10 -5.38 -6.85
C PHE A 90 4.32 -6.74 -7.56
N ASN A 91 5.54 -7.28 -7.49
CA ASN A 91 5.89 -8.60 -8.04
C ASN A 91 5.32 -8.91 -9.44
N ASP A 92 5.38 -7.94 -10.34
CA ASP A 92 4.90 -8.12 -11.71
C ASP A 92 3.49 -8.74 -11.81
N LEU A 93 2.51 -8.01 -11.31
CA LEU A 93 1.09 -8.40 -11.43
C LEU A 93 0.55 -8.29 -12.87
N SER A 94 1.35 -7.81 -13.83
CA SER A 94 0.93 -7.66 -15.23
C SER A 94 0.45 -8.98 -15.85
N GLY A 95 1.07 -10.11 -15.46
CA GLY A 95 0.66 -11.44 -15.90
C GLY A 95 -0.70 -11.92 -15.35
N TYR A 96 -1.27 -11.22 -14.36
CA TYR A 96 -2.54 -11.59 -13.72
C TYR A 96 -3.73 -10.74 -14.14
N GLU A 97 -3.55 -9.81 -15.08
CA GLU A 97 -4.60 -8.90 -15.55
C GLU A 97 -5.24 -8.05 -14.42
N CYS A 98 -4.48 -7.74 -13.39
CA CYS A 98 -4.92 -6.83 -12.32
C CYS A 98 -4.77 -5.38 -12.80
N LYS A 99 -5.69 -4.50 -12.38
CA LYS A 99 -5.54 -3.06 -12.58
C LYS A 99 -4.53 -2.53 -11.58
N THR A 100 -3.38 -2.06 -12.05
CA THR A 100 -2.29 -1.52 -11.22
C THR A 100 -1.74 -0.25 -11.85
N PRO A 101 -1.12 0.66 -11.06
CA PRO A 101 -0.22 1.65 -11.64
C PRO A 101 0.88 0.97 -12.46
N ASP A 102 1.45 1.66 -13.43
CA ASP A 102 2.58 1.16 -14.22
C ASP A 102 3.84 1.05 -13.35
N HIS A 103 3.99 1.96 -12.37
CA HIS A 103 5.13 2.03 -11.46
C HIS A 103 4.69 2.34 -10.04
N THR A 104 5.49 1.88 -9.06
CA THR A 104 5.30 2.24 -7.65
C THR A 104 6.66 2.61 -7.03
N GLU A 105 6.75 3.81 -6.46
CA GLU A 105 7.93 4.33 -5.79
C GLU A 105 7.79 4.22 -4.27
N PHE A 106 8.73 3.50 -3.64
CA PHE A 106 8.76 3.22 -2.20
C PHE A 106 9.89 3.96 -1.45
N GLY A 107 10.60 4.86 -2.08
CA GLY A 107 11.91 5.37 -1.63
C GLY A 107 11.92 6.33 -0.43
N PHE A 108 10.79 6.49 0.30
CA PHE A 108 10.65 7.58 1.29
C PHE A 108 10.46 7.09 2.72
N PHE A 109 11.08 5.98 3.09
CA PHE A 109 10.96 5.41 4.44
C PHE A 109 12.13 5.76 5.37
N ASP A 110 13.28 6.16 4.81
CA ASP A 110 14.46 6.49 5.57
C ASP A 110 14.41 7.95 6.03
N GLN A 111 15.01 8.21 7.20
CA GLN A 111 15.08 9.54 7.78
C GLN A 111 15.70 10.54 6.80
N GLY A 112 14.97 11.64 6.55
CA GLY A 112 15.38 12.68 5.62
C GLY A 112 15.39 12.30 4.14
N SER A 113 14.83 11.13 3.78
CA SER A 113 14.74 10.68 2.37
C SER A 113 13.82 11.55 1.52
N LEU A 114 12.69 12.03 2.09
CA LEU A 114 11.78 12.92 1.38
C LEU A 114 12.21 14.37 1.57
N THR A 115 12.74 14.96 0.51
CA THR A 115 12.97 16.39 0.36
C THR A 115 12.27 16.90 -0.90
N LEU A 116 12.03 18.22 -0.98
CA LEU A 116 11.46 18.82 -2.19
C LEU A 116 12.29 18.48 -3.45
N GLY A 117 13.61 18.56 -3.35
CA GLY A 117 14.48 18.23 -4.48
C GLY A 117 14.45 16.75 -4.88
N ASN A 118 14.31 15.84 -3.91
CA ASN A 118 14.25 14.41 -4.21
C ASN A 118 12.92 14.00 -4.85
N ILE A 119 11.80 14.53 -4.38
CA ILE A 119 10.51 14.21 -5.00
C ILE A 119 10.39 14.80 -6.41
N ILE A 120 10.91 16.00 -6.65
CA ILE A 120 10.97 16.60 -8.00
C ILE A 120 11.79 15.70 -8.93
N LYS A 121 12.99 15.26 -8.51
CA LYS A 121 13.83 14.36 -9.32
C LYS A 121 13.13 13.04 -9.65
N LEU A 122 12.35 12.48 -8.72
CA LEU A 122 11.60 11.24 -8.97
C LEU A 122 10.44 11.47 -9.93
N ILE A 123 9.74 12.60 -9.81
CA ILE A 123 8.71 13.00 -10.78
C ILE A 123 9.33 13.15 -12.17
N ASP A 124 10.46 13.84 -12.30
CA ASP A 124 11.17 13.99 -13.58
C ASP A 124 11.70 12.66 -14.15
N GLY A 125 12.11 11.76 -13.28
CA GLY A 125 12.57 10.43 -13.65
C GLY A 125 11.45 9.43 -13.90
N SER A 126 10.20 9.77 -13.57
CA SER A 126 9.08 8.86 -13.79
C SER A 126 8.84 8.70 -15.29
N GLN A 127 8.56 7.44 -15.67
CA GLN A 127 8.28 7.09 -17.07
C GLN A 127 6.84 7.53 -17.42
N ASN A 128 6.54 7.51 -18.73
CA ASN A 128 5.16 7.69 -19.17
C ASN A 128 4.25 6.65 -18.54
N GLY A 129 3.05 7.07 -18.13
CA GLY A 129 2.08 6.22 -17.48
C GLY A 129 1.73 6.70 -16.08
N VAL A 130 1.18 5.82 -15.27
CA VAL A 130 0.75 6.09 -13.90
C VAL A 130 1.81 5.63 -12.90
N THR A 131 2.32 6.55 -12.09
CA THR A 131 3.27 6.24 -11.00
C THR A 131 2.61 6.50 -9.65
N GLU A 132 2.56 5.50 -8.78
CA GLU A 132 2.15 5.62 -7.39
C GLU A 132 3.37 5.95 -6.51
N PHE A 133 3.29 7.05 -5.74
CA PHE A 133 4.26 7.36 -4.70
C PHE A 133 3.72 6.92 -3.35
N VAL A 134 4.42 6.00 -2.68
CA VAL A 134 4.02 5.49 -1.37
C VAL A 134 4.56 6.38 -0.28
N LEU A 135 3.67 7.15 0.32
CA LEU A 135 3.98 8.20 1.30
C LEU A 135 3.15 7.99 2.57
N HIS A 136 3.61 8.55 3.68
CA HIS A 136 2.95 8.41 4.98
C HIS A 136 2.83 9.76 5.70
N PRO A 137 2.26 10.80 5.06
CA PRO A 137 2.11 12.11 5.71
C PRO A 137 1.27 12.00 6.98
N GLY A 138 1.52 12.88 7.93
CA GLY A 138 0.78 12.93 9.18
C GLY A 138 1.40 13.92 10.17
N LEU A 139 0.80 14.01 11.34
CA LEU A 139 1.34 14.81 12.43
C LEU A 139 2.22 13.95 13.35
N TYR A 140 3.22 14.58 13.94
CA TYR A 140 3.98 13.94 15.01
C TYR A 140 3.06 13.59 16.19
N ASN A 141 3.20 12.36 16.69
CA ASN A 141 2.48 11.90 17.85
C ASN A 141 3.49 11.38 18.89
N PRO A 142 3.65 12.05 20.04
CA PRO A 142 4.62 11.65 21.07
C PRO A 142 4.34 10.25 21.64
N ASP A 143 3.10 9.78 21.57
CA ASP A 143 2.70 8.45 22.04
C ASP A 143 2.92 7.34 20.98
N SER A 144 3.36 7.72 19.78
CA SER A 144 3.60 6.75 18.70
C SER A 144 4.90 5.97 18.90
N THR A 145 4.84 4.67 18.73
CA THR A 145 6.02 3.79 18.68
C THR A 145 6.58 3.60 17.27
N SER A 146 6.12 4.38 16.29
CA SER A 146 6.60 4.33 14.91
C SER A 146 8.03 4.85 14.82
N SER A 147 8.89 4.10 14.12
CA SER A 147 10.29 4.48 13.93
C SER A 147 10.47 5.72 13.03
N TYR A 148 9.46 6.08 12.23
CA TYR A 148 9.48 7.26 11.37
C TYR A 148 8.35 8.26 11.69
N ASN A 149 8.12 8.48 12.97
CA ASN A 149 7.08 9.38 13.45
C ASN A 149 7.33 10.85 13.07
N HIS A 150 8.59 11.30 13.11
CA HIS A 150 9.00 12.64 12.67
C HIS A 150 8.92 12.81 11.15
N GLU A 151 9.25 11.78 10.40
CA GLU A 151 9.21 11.80 8.94
C GLU A 151 7.81 12.06 8.40
N ARG A 152 6.76 11.76 9.15
CA ARG A 152 5.37 12.05 8.79
C ARG A 152 5.11 13.54 8.65
N GLU A 153 5.64 14.36 9.56
CA GLU A 153 5.52 15.82 9.47
C GLU A 153 6.34 16.36 8.30
N ILE A 154 7.57 15.88 8.12
CA ILE A 154 8.41 16.26 6.99
C ILE A 154 7.71 15.93 5.67
N GLN A 155 7.11 14.74 5.55
CA GLN A 155 6.34 14.37 4.37
C GLN A 155 5.13 15.30 4.17
N THR A 156 4.44 15.67 5.25
CA THR A 156 3.32 16.61 5.16
C THR A 156 3.80 17.98 4.65
N GLU A 157 4.89 18.51 5.21
CA GLU A 157 5.47 19.79 4.80
C GLU A 157 5.88 19.79 3.32
N VAL A 158 6.58 18.75 2.88
CA VAL A 158 7.03 18.62 1.49
C VAL A 158 5.84 18.50 0.53
N LEU A 159 4.85 17.68 0.85
CA LEU A 159 3.69 17.44 -0.01
C LEU A 159 2.73 18.63 -0.11
N THR A 160 2.72 19.48 0.90
CA THR A 160 1.92 20.73 0.90
C THR A 160 2.70 21.96 0.47
N ASN A 161 3.97 21.78 0.07
CA ASN A 161 4.81 22.88 -0.37
C ASN A 161 4.30 23.49 -1.68
N SER A 162 4.10 24.79 -1.69
CA SER A 162 3.59 25.51 -2.86
C SER A 162 4.50 25.45 -4.09
N GLU A 163 5.81 25.28 -3.88
CA GLU A 163 6.78 25.11 -4.96
C GLU A 163 6.60 23.75 -5.65
N LEU A 164 6.36 22.66 -4.89
CA LEU A 164 6.05 21.35 -5.45
C LEU A 164 4.76 21.39 -6.27
N LEU A 165 3.70 21.97 -5.71
CA LEU A 165 2.41 22.07 -6.40
C LEU A 165 2.53 22.88 -7.69
N SER A 166 3.24 24.01 -7.64
CA SER A 166 3.52 24.84 -8.83
C SER A 166 4.37 24.09 -9.86
N TYR A 167 5.30 23.26 -9.40
CA TYR A 167 6.13 22.44 -10.28
C TYR A 167 5.27 21.42 -11.04
N ILE A 168 4.44 20.67 -10.34
CA ILE A 168 3.53 19.67 -10.93
C ILE A 168 2.61 20.34 -11.98
N ASP A 169 2.01 21.48 -11.63
CA ASP A 169 1.12 22.22 -12.52
C ASP A 169 1.83 22.69 -13.81
N LYS A 170 3.07 23.15 -13.70
CA LYS A 170 3.86 23.64 -14.84
C LYS A 170 4.39 22.54 -15.76
N THR A 171 4.62 21.36 -15.24
CA THR A 171 5.19 20.22 -16.00
C THR A 171 4.13 19.40 -16.74
N GLY A 172 2.83 19.66 -16.48
CA GLY A 172 1.72 18.96 -17.12
C GLY A 172 1.44 17.58 -16.52
N TYR A 173 2.09 17.21 -15.40
CA TYR A 173 1.73 16.02 -14.65
C TYR A 173 0.36 16.19 -14.00
N GLN A 174 -0.38 15.11 -13.89
CA GLN A 174 -1.69 15.10 -13.26
C GLN A 174 -1.67 14.25 -12.00
N ILE A 175 -2.19 14.81 -10.91
CA ILE A 175 -2.47 14.04 -9.69
C ILE A 175 -3.83 13.39 -9.87
N ILE A 176 -3.85 12.06 -9.90
CA ILE A 176 -5.07 11.27 -10.09
C ILE A 176 -5.30 10.33 -8.91
N SER A 177 -6.49 9.80 -8.81
CA SER A 177 -6.87 8.76 -7.85
C SER A 177 -6.96 7.39 -8.53
N PHE A 178 -7.01 6.32 -7.74
CA PHE A 178 -7.06 4.94 -8.25
C PHE A 178 -8.28 4.62 -9.11
N ASN A 179 -9.35 5.39 -9.06
CA ASN A 179 -10.53 5.19 -9.91
C ASN A 179 -10.48 5.96 -11.25
N GLU A 180 -9.35 6.59 -11.56
CA GLU A 180 -9.17 7.39 -12.77
C GLU A 180 -8.24 6.72 -13.79
N PHE A 181 -7.77 5.48 -13.53
CA PHE A 181 -6.96 4.70 -14.48
C PHE A 181 -7.41 3.24 -14.61
#